data_281714daeefbb4793fc438208c141905
#
_entry.id   281714daeefbb4793fc438208c141905
#
_cell.length_a   1.000
_cell.length_b   1.000
_cell.length_c   1.000
_cell.angle_alpha   90.00
_cell.angle_beta   90.00
_cell.angle_gamma   90.00
#
_symmetry.space_group_name_H-M   'P 1'
#
loop_
_entity.id
_entity.type
_entity.pdbx_description
1 polymer ?
#
loop_
_entity_poly.entity_id
_entity_poly.type
_entity_poly.pdbx_seq_one_letter_code
_entity_poly.pdbx_strand_id
1 'polypeptide(L)'
;MGKRGFAGLKGADMAGLKEEDSELLARIDAWFEAHRQNIIEDIKRMVRIPSISKPTEGDAIEKEGPFGTGCRQAMDEMLSIAREHGFFTENGEYYVGTIGLEKKNYDNTIGFWNHLDVVPVGEGWTRPPFEPYINDGFLIGRGVQDNKGPAVGMIYLMQCIRELGIGMKHELCLFVGCDEERGMEDIAYYTSKYETPAISLIADSGFPVCYGEKGIVEGQLLSNDSLKKPVQSVWGGSASNMIPDRAYARLDYSEKLLNELESLNEKRKAEGGTEVAVRVQDEACIEVEACGTSRHSAFPDGSVNAIHELAVFLGQADGLGVENTAVFATLAGIASEYYGRTEGIDFQDEVSGHTTCAATVLSTENGKMCVNLNIRYAITQDSEELLRRLEAFAGENGLTWRLERDSKPNYFPKEHPAVEYLTRLYNEWQGLDTEAFVMGGGTYARMLPRAFAYGIGGMPKNDEDREREARLFKKGSGGAHEPDEGLNLRMYFEAMKFYTLAVAGLDKLELSSFVMGKPI
;
A
#
# COMPACT_ATOMS: atom_id res chain seq x y z
N MET A 1 -22.09 31.36 -16.21
CA MET A 1 -21.34 32.46 -16.85
C MET A 1 -20.05 32.66 -16.08
N GLY A 2 -18.89 32.61 -16.74
CA GLY A 2 -17.58 32.89 -16.18
C GLY A 2 -16.55 31.78 -16.46
N LYS A 3 -16.21 31.53 -17.74
CA LYS A 3 -15.01 30.79 -18.13
C LYS A 3 -13.78 31.65 -17.75
N ARG A 4 -12.99 31.23 -16.76
CA ARG A 4 -11.61 31.68 -16.62
C ARG A 4 -10.72 30.57 -17.21
N GLY A 5 -10.06 30.88 -18.32
CA GLY A 5 -9.08 30.03 -18.98
C GLY A 5 -7.87 29.85 -18.07
N PHE A 6 -7.43 28.62 -17.87
CA PHE A 6 -6.16 28.29 -17.26
C PHE A 6 -5.05 28.55 -18.30
N ALA A 7 -4.31 29.64 -18.10
CA ALA A 7 -3.03 29.84 -18.74
C ALA A 7 -2.03 28.85 -18.14
N GLY A 8 -1.18 28.27 -19.00
CA GLY A 8 -0.23 27.22 -18.62
C GLY A 8 0.64 27.62 -17.42
N LEU A 9 0.72 26.72 -16.44
CA LEU A 9 1.59 26.82 -15.28
C LEU A 9 3.06 26.74 -15.75
N LYS A 10 3.69 27.88 -15.85
CA LYS A 10 5.14 28.01 -15.70
C LYS A 10 5.41 27.84 -14.22
N GLY A 11 6.24 26.87 -13.80
CA GLY A 11 6.70 26.55 -12.47
C GLY A 11 5.78 26.98 -11.31
N ALA A 12 5.53 26.14 -10.33
CA ALA A 12 4.64 26.47 -9.20
C ALA A 12 4.85 27.91 -8.76
N ASP A 13 3.78 28.73 -8.80
CA ASP A 13 3.83 30.10 -8.30
C ASP A 13 4.13 30.02 -6.80
N MET A 14 5.35 30.38 -6.36
CA MET A 14 5.82 30.36 -4.97
C MET A 14 5.12 31.43 -4.09
N ALA A 15 3.93 31.84 -4.47
CA ALA A 15 3.21 32.99 -3.90
C ALA A 15 2.81 32.84 -2.41
N GLY A 16 2.93 31.64 -1.83
CA GLY A 16 2.57 31.38 -0.43
C GLY A 16 3.76 31.20 0.52
N LEU A 17 4.96 30.90 0.01
CA LEU A 17 6.15 30.70 0.84
C LEU A 17 6.74 32.03 1.31
N LYS A 18 7.38 32.03 2.49
CA LYS A 18 8.19 33.13 2.95
C LYS A 18 9.37 33.37 2.01
N GLU A 19 9.86 34.60 1.93
CA GLU A 19 10.98 34.97 1.04
C GLU A 19 12.22 34.10 1.26
N GLU A 20 12.62 33.86 2.53
CA GLU A 20 13.75 33.01 2.89
C GLU A 20 13.59 31.54 2.45
N ASP A 21 12.37 30.97 2.54
CA ASP A 21 12.07 29.60 2.10
C ASP A 21 12.06 29.53 0.56
N SER A 22 11.58 30.57 -0.12
CA SER A 22 11.61 30.69 -1.58
C SER A 22 13.04 30.77 -2.12
N GLU A 23 13.90 31.56 -1.50
CA GLU A 23 15.33 31.66 -1.87
C GLU A 23 16.06 30.33 -1.63
N LEU A 24 15.79 29.67 -0.50
CA LEU A 24 16.36 28.35 -0.21
C LEU A 24 15.89 27.30 -1.22
N LEU A 25 14.59 27.27 -1.54
CA LEU A 25 14.03 26.34 -2.53
C LEU A 25 14.66 26.54 -3.90
N ALA A 26 14.92 27.78 -4.32
CA ALA A 26 15.59 28.06 -5.59
C ALA A 26 17.03 27.51 -5.63
N ARG A 27 17.77 27.57 -4.52
CA ARG A 27 19.11 26.97 -4.41
C ARG A 27 19.05 25.44 -4.44
N ILE A 28 18.08 24.84 -3.74
CA ILE A 28 17.82 23.40 -3.74
C ILE A 28 17.46 22.96 -5.17
N ASP A 29 16.58 23.69 -5.87
CA ASP A 29 16.18 23.41 -7.24
C ASP A 29 17.39 23.35 -8.18
N ALA A 30 18.22 24.38 -8.16
CA ALA A 30 19.44 24.44 -8.99
C ALA A 30 20.38 23.27 -8.70
N TRP A 31 20.50 22.88 -7.42
CA TRP A 31 21.33 21.74 -7.02
C TRP A 31 20.78 20.41 -7.56
N PHE A 32 19.48 20.13 -7.40
CA PHE A 32 18.84 18.92 -7.91
C PHE A 32 18.90 18.83 -9.45
N GLU A 33 18.70 19.94 -10.16
CA GLU A 33 18.85 19.95 -11.62
C GLU A 33 20.29 19.64 -12.08
N ALA A 34 21.30 20.12 -11.35
CA ALA A 34 22.70 19.80 -11.63
C ALA A 34 23.03 18.31 -11.40
N HIS A 35 22.32 17.63 -10.47
CA HIS A 35 22.54 16.24 -10.13
C HIS A 35 21.53 15.27 -10.77
N ARG A 36 20.59 15.79 -11.56
CA ARG A 36 19.45 15.06 -12.10
C ARG A 36 19.83 13.71 -12.74
N GLN A 37 20.84 13.73 -13.60
CA GLN A 37 21.25 12.51 -14.30
C GLN A 37 21.86 11.47 -13.38
N ASN A 38 22.64 11.89 -12.39
CA ASN A 38 23.25 10.99 -11.41
C ASN A 38 22.18 10.30 -10.56
N ILE A 39 21.18 11.06 -10.10
CA ILE A 39 20.04 10.53 -9.35
C ILE A 39 19.32 9.43 -10.15
N ILE A 40 19.02 9.71 -11.41
CA ILE A 40 18.35 8.74 -12.30
C ILE A 40 19.20 7.48 -12.48
N GLU A 41 20.49 7.60 -12.67
CA GLU A 41 21.37 6.43 -12.85
C GLU A 41 21.50 5.61 -11.56
N ASP A 42 21.56 6.23 -10.39
CA ASP A 42 21.58 5.51 -9.12
C ASP A 42 20.24 4.80 -8.82
N ILE A 43 19.10 5.42 -9.17
CA ILE A 43 17.80 4.73 -9.13
C ILE A 43 17.83 3.50 -10.06
N LYS A 44 18.34 3.63 -11.27
CA LYS A 44 18.44 2.50 -12.21
C LYS A 44 19.36 1.39 -11.69
N ARG A 45 20.47 1.74 -11.00
CA ARG A 45 21.35 0.75 -10.37
C ARG A 45 20.56 -0.09 -9.38
N MET A 46 19.78 0.54 -8.50
CA MET A 46 18.94 -0.15 -7.52
C MET A 46 17.86 -1.01 -8.18
N VAL A 47 17.18 -0.49 -9.19
CA VAL A 47 16.07 -1.18 -9.87
C VAL A 47 16.54 -2.45 -10.61
N ARG A 48 17.78 -2.48 -11.09
CA ARG A 48 18.35 -3.69 -11.74
C ARG A 48 18.46 -4.90 -10.83
N ILE A 49 18.33 -4.73 -9.53
CA ILE A 49 18.43 -5.82 -8.56
C ILE A 49 17.04 -6.33 -8.19
N PRO A 50 16.71 -7.61 -8.48
CA PRO A 50 15.40 -8.19 -8.18
C PRO A 50 15.29 -8.57 -6.69
N SER A 51 15.09 -7.59 -5.82
CA SER A 51 15.04 -7.73 -4.37
C SER A 51 13.64 -8.10 -3.88
N ILE A 52 13.08 -9.21 -4.36
CA ILE A 52 11.84 -9.77 -3.83
C ILE A 52 12.17 -10.46 -2.50
N SER A 53 11.58 -9.98 -1.38
CA SER A 53 11.82 -10.54 -0.07
C SER A 53 11.39 -12.00 0.02
N LYS A 54 12.31 -12.85 0.48
CA LYS A 54 12.08 -14.28 0.75
C LYS A 54 12.79 -14.65 2.06
N PRO A 55 12.07 -15.16 3.06
CA PRO A 55 12.69 -15.58 4.31
C PRO A 55 13.74 -16.66 4.06
N THR A 56 14.86 -16.51 4.71
CA THR A 56 15.94 -17.52 4.74
C THR A 56 16.10 -18.03 6.16
N GLU A 57 16.43 -19.29 6.33
CA GLU A 57 16.56 -19.93 7.63
C GLU A 57 17.92 -20.65 7.77
N GLY A 58 18.37 -20.78 9.02
CA GLY A 58 19.57 -21.54 9.35
C GLY A 58 20.83 -21.02 8.67
N ASP A 59 21.66 -21.94 8.18
CA ASP A 59 22.97 -21.62 7.56
C ASP A 59 22.88 -20.82 6.26
N ALA A 60 21.69 -20.75 5.63
CA ALA A 60 21.50 -19.96 4.43
C ALA A 60 21.55 -18.44 4.71
N ILE A 61 21.19 -18.00 5.91
CA ILE A 61 21.22 -16.58 6.29
C ILE A 61 22.62 -15.98 6.10
N GLU A 62 23.66 -16.74 6.38
CA GLU A 62 25.06 -16.27 6.27
C GLU A 62 25.43 -15.94 4.81
N LYS A 63 24.86 -16.67 3.84
CA LYS A 63 25.17 -16.51 2.40
C LYS A 63 24.18 -15.59 1.69
N GLU A 64 22.91 -15.69 2.01
CA GLU A 64 21.79 -15.06 1.28
C GLU A 64 21.21 -13.85 1.99
N GLY A 65 21.56 -13.64 3.28
CA GLY A 65 20.89 -12.67 4.15
C GLY A 65 19.53 -13.18 4.63
N PRO A 66 18.89 -12.50 5.60
CA PRO A 66 17.62 -12.94 6.18
C PRO A 66 16.45 -12.94 5.19
N PHE A 67 16.52 -12.12 4.14
CA PHE A 67 15.43 -11.90 3.18
C PHE A 67 15.81 -12.32 1.74
N GLY A 68 16.85 -13.14 1.59
CA GLY A 68 17.30 -13.70 0.32
C GLY A 68 18.33 -12.86 -0.42
N THR A 69 18.98 -13.51 -1.41
CA THR A 69 20.13 -12.95 -2.14
C THR A 69 19.84 -11.61 -2.82
N GLY A 70 18.63 -11.43 -3.37
CA GLY A 70 18.25 -10.17 -4.02
C GLY A 70 18.22 -9.00 -3.05
N CYS A 71 17.65 -9.19 -1.85
CA CYS A 71 17.62 -8.20 -0.79
C CYS A 71 19.02 -7.88 -0.26
N ARG A 72 19.85 -8.92 -0.07
CA ARG A 72 21.26 -8.74 0.27
C ARG A 72 22.01 -7.87 -0.74
N GLN A 73 21.86 -8.17 -2.03
CA GLN A 73 22.49 -7.40 -3.12
C GLN A 73 21.99 -5.95 -3.15
N ALA A 74 20.69 -5.73 -2.92
CA ALA A 74 20.12 -4.38 -2.87
C ALA A 74 20.69 -3.57 -1.70
N MET A 75 20.86 -4.20 -0.52
CA MET A 75 21.49 -3.58 0.63
C MET A 75 22.96 -3.21 0.33
N ASP A 76 23.72 -4.14 -0.21
CA ASP A 76 25.14 -3.92 -0.57
C ASP A 76 25.31 -2.77 -1.57
N GLU A 77 24.46 -2.71 -2.60
CA GLU A 77 24.46 -1.66 -3.62
C GLU A 77 24.06 -0.31 -3.04
N MET A 78 23.02 -0.26 -2.21
CA MET A 78 22.58 1.00 -1.59
C MET A 78 23.66 1.59 -0.68
N LEU A 79 24.29 0.75 0.12
CA LEU A 79 25.41 1.16 0.96
C LEU A 79 26.65 1.55 0.13
N SER A 80 26.86 0.95 -1.05
CA SER A 80 27.92 1.36 -1.99
C SER A 80 27.64 2.74 -2.57
N ILE A 81 26.44 3.00 -3.06
CA ILE A 81 26.00 4.31 -3.55
C ILE A 81 26.25 5.36 -2.45
N ALA A 82 25.81 5.10 -1.23
CA ALA A 82 25.98 6.04 -0.14
C ALA A 82 27.46 6.36 0.16
N ARG A 83 28.35 5.35 0.11
CA ARG A 83 29.81 5.56 0.28
C ARG A 83 30.40 6.39 -0.86
N GLU A 84 29.97 6.17 -2.10
CA GLU A 84 30.39 6.97 -3.27
C GLU A 84 30.03 8.45 -3.09
N HIS A 85 28.90 8.72 -2.41
CA HIS A 85 28.47 10.08 -2.02
C HIS A 85 29.08 10.59 -0.71
N GLY A 86 30.04 9.85 -0.14
CA GLY A 86 30.82 10.26 1.04
C GLY A 86 30.07 10.15 2.37
N PHE A 87 29.10 9.27 2.48
CA PHE A 87 28.42 8.97 3.73
C PHE A 87 29.06 7.78 4.44
N PHE A 88 29.04 7.82 5.77
CA PHE A 88 29.30 6.65 6.59
C PHE A 88 28.15 5.65 6.44
N THR A 89 28.48 4.37 6.39
CA THR A 89 27.47 3.30 6.23
C THR A 89 27.74 2.17 7.19
N GLU A 90 26.67 1.59 7.72
CA GLU A 90 26.73 0.40 8.56
C GLU A 90 25.69 -0.61 8.06
N ASN A 91 26.07 -1.88 8.01
CA ASN A 91 25.18 -2.98 7.67
C ASN A 91 24.78 -3.70 8.95
N GLY A 92 23.52 -3.59 9.36
CA GLY A 92 22.95 -4.27 10.52
C GLY A 92 22.55 -5.71 10.19
N GLU A 93 23.51 -6.54 9.87
CA GLU A 93 23.32 -7.98 9.60
C GLU A 93 22.34 -8.26 8.45
N TYR A 94 22.25 -7.35 7.47
CA TYR A 94 21.31 -7.37 6.33
C TYR A 94 19.82 -7.26 6.71
N TYR A 95 19.49 -6.93 7.98
CA TYR A 95 18.15 -6.52 8.36
C TYR A 95 17.92 -5.05 8.02
N VAL A 96 18.73 -4.16 8.58
CA VAL A 96 18.64 -2.72 8.30
C VAL A 96 20.05 -2.14 8.06
N GLY A 97 20.21 -1.48 6.91
CA GLY A 97 21.38 -0.64 6.63
C GLY A 97 21.17 0.77 7.17
N THR A 98 22.22 1.41 7.67
CA THR A 98 22.18 2.81 8.11
C THR A 98 23.19 3.64 7.35
N ILE A 99 22.77 4.83 6.92
CA ILE A 99 23.52 5.77 6.07
C ILE A 99 23.45 7.15 6.72
N GLY A 100 24.59 7.74 7.07
CA GLY A 100 24.62 9.04 7.73
C GLY A 100 25.94 9.29 8.42
N LEU A 101 25.90 9.51 9.73
CA LEU A 101 27.05 9.88 10.52
C LEU A 101 27.73 8.68 11.17
N GLU A 102 29.02 8.83 11.40
CA GLU A 102 29.88 7.81 12.03
C GLU A 102 29.47 7.49 13.48
N LYS A 103 28.91 8.49 14.19
CA LYS A 103 28.41 8.32 15.57
C LYS A 103 26.93 8.66 15.60
N LYS A 104 26.11 7.68 16.00
CA LYS A 104 24.67 7.83 16.14
C LYS A 104 24.34 8.48 17.47
N ASN A 105 23.58 9.57 17.44
CA ASN A 105 22.93 10.17 18.60
C ASN A 105 21.44 10.19 18.34
N TYR A 106 20.77 9.09 18.64
CA TYR A 106 19.37 8.90 18.30
C TYR A 106 18.44 9.98 18.83
N ASP A 107 18.69 10.52 20.04
CA ASP A 107 17.89 11.60 20.60
C ASP A 107 18.02 12.93 19.83
N ASN A 108 19.06 13.06 19.01
CA ASN A 108 19.31 14.22 18.17
C ASN A 108 19.30 13.88 16.67
N THR A 109 18.55 12.86 16.27
CA THR A 109 18.50 12.39 14.88
C THR A 109 17.10 12.53 14.30
N ILE A 110 17.02 13.09 13.08
CA ILE A 110 15.89 12.92 12.18
C ILE A 110 16.19 11.71 11.30
N GLY A 111 15.38 10.66 11.43
CA GLY A 111 15.51 9.44 10.66
C GLY A 111 14.62 9.43 9.42
N PHE A 112 15.17 8.99 8.28
CA PHE A 112 14.40 8.61 7.11
C PHE A 112 14.38 7.10 7.02
N TRP A 113 13.21 6.52 6.72
CA TRP A 113 13.06 5.08 6.61
C TRP A 113 12.48 4.73 5.24
N ASN A 114 13.17 3.83 4.55
CA ASN A 114 12.78 3.35 3.22
C ASN A 114 13.05 1.86 3.13
N HIS A 115 12.37 1.18 2.21
CA HIS A 115 12.64 -0.22 1.93
C HIS A 115 13.26 -0.43 0.55
N LEU A 116 13.98 -1.53 0.41
CA LEU A 116 14.67 -1.93 -0.81
C LEU A 116 14.07 -3.19 -1.43
N ASP A 117 13.24 -3.91 -0.67
CA ASP A 117 12.46 -5.01 -1.22
C ASP A 117 11.35 -4.51 -2.15
N VAL A 118 10.84 -5.40 -2.94
CA VAL A 118 9.76 -5.13 -3.90
C VAL A 118 8.80 -6.31 -3.96
N VAL A 119 7.54 -6.04 -4.25
CA VAL A 119 6.54 -7.09 -4.49
C VAL A 119 6.92 -7.97 -5.69
N PRO A 120 6.41 -9.22 -5.78
CA PRO A 120 6.51 -10.05 -6.97
C PRO A 120 6.05 -9.31 -8.22
N VAL A 121 6.73 -9.55 -9.34
CA VAL A 121 6.52 -8.76 -10.56
C VAL A 121 5.15 -8.95 -11.21
N GLY A 122 4.50 -10.12 -11.04
CA GLY A 122 3.25 -10.43 -11.71
C GLY A 122 3.40 -10.56 -13.24
N GLU A 123 2.28 -10.51 -13.93
CA GLU A 123 2.19 -10.56 -15.39
C GLU A 123 1.84 -9.18 -15.97
N GLY A 124 1.91 -9.03 -17.30
CA GLY A 124 1.45 -7.83 -18.00
C GLY A 124 2.49 -6.76 -18.27
N TRP A 125 3.75 -6.98 -17.93
CA TRP A 125 4.85 -6.07 -18.23
C TRP A 125 5.13 -5.98 -19.74
N THR A 126 5.35 -4.74 -20.24
CA THR A 126 5.72 -4.52 -21.64
C THR A 126 7.22 -4.75 -21.90
N ARG A 127 8.06 -4.63 -20.87
CA ARG A 127 9.50 -4.92 -20.88
C ARG A 127 9.91 -5.62 -19.57
N PRO A 128 11.10 -6.26 -19.52
CA PRO A 128 11.58 -6.89 -18.29
C PRO A 128 11.58 -5.89 -17.11
N PRO A 129 10.95 -6.24 -15.97
CA PRO A 129 10.69 -5.31 -14.87
C PRO A 129 11.94 -4.76 -14.18
N PHE A 130 13.07 -5.47 -14.29
CA PHE A 130 14.37 -5.07 -13.71
C PHE A 130 15.36 -4.53 -14.76
N GLU A 131 14.87 -4.13 -15.93
CA GLU A 131 15.60 -3.40 -16.96
C GLU A 131 15.06 -1.97 -17.07
N PRO A 132 15.40 -1.07 -16.13
CA PRO A 132 14.76 0.25 -16.05
C PRO A 132 15.07 1.11 -17.27
N TYR A 133 14.05 1.77 -17.81
CA TYR A 133 14.16 2.65 -18.97
C TYR A 133 13.33 3.91 -18.79
N ILE A 134 13.69 4.96 -19.54
CA ILE A 134 12.92 6.20 -19.56
C ILE A 134 12.03 6.20 -20.81
N ASN A 135 10.76 6.52 -20.63
CA ASN A 135 9.81 6.76 -21.70
C ASN A 135 8.94 7.97 -21.35
N ASP A 136 8.91 8.97 -22.23
CA ASP A 136 8.06 10.17 -22.14
C ASP A 136 8.03 10.84 -20.73
N GLY A 137 9.20 10.96 -20.12
CA GLY A 137 9.35 11.58 -18.79
C GLY A 137 9.09 10.68 -17.59
N PHE A 138 8.78 9.39 -17.83
CA PHE A 138 8.66 8.37 -16.79
C PHE A 138 9.88 7.45 -16.78
N LEU A 139 10.42 7.20 -15.61
CA LEU A 139 11.32 6.06 -15.37
C LEU A 139 10.48 4.85 -15.03
N ILE A 140 10.61 3.77 -15.83
CA ILE A 140 9.76 2.59 -15.73
C ILE A 140 10.60 1.39 -15.29
N GLY A 141 10.12 0.65 -14.28
CA GLY A 141 10.74 -0.53 -13.72
C GLY A 141 10.19 -0.86 -12.31
N ARG A 142 10.28 -2.11 -11.86
CA ARG A 142 9.80 -2.50 -10.53
C ARG A 142 10.63 -1.85 -9.42
N GLY A 143 9.96 -1.15 -8.49
CA GLY A 143 10.58 -0.46 -7.37
C GLY A 143 10.97 0.99 -7.66
N VAL A 144 10.65 1.54 -8.84
CA VAL A 144 10.95 2.95 -9.14
C VAL A 144 10.15 3.92 -8.29
N GLN A 145 8.88 3.59 -7.98
CA GLN A 145 8.02 4.34 -7.07
C GLN A 145 8.14 3.81 -5.64
N ASP A 146 8.15 2.49 -5.50
CA ASP A 146 7.95 1.75 -4.28
C ASP A 146 9.09 0.74 -4.06
N ASN A 147 10.14 1.04 -3.30
CA ASN A 147 10.44 2.32 -2.66
C ASN A 147 11.90 2.75 -2.96
N LYS A 148 12.58 2.09 -3.95
CA LYS A 148 13.99 2.32 -4.30
C LYS A 148 14.27 3.72 -4.81
N GLY A 149 13.35 4.31 -5.60
CA GLY A 149 13.45 5.68 -6.07
C GLY A 149 13.47 6.68 -4.91
N PRO A 150 12.48 6.65 -4.00
CA PRO A 150 12.49 7.44 -2.77
C PRO A 150 13.74 7.22 -1.91
N ALA A 151 14.18 5.97 -1.72
CA ALA A 151 15.37 5.64 -0.93
C ALA A 151 16.64 6.32 -1.47
N VAL A 152 16.87 6.24 -2.78
CA VAL A 152 17.98 6.98 -3.43
C VAL A 152 17.80 8.48 -3.26
N GLY A 153 16.58 8.98 -3.39
CA GLY A 153 16.27 10.40 -3.17
C GLY A 153 16.72 10.92 -1.82
N MET A 154 16.59 10.12 -0.74
CA MET A 154 17.03 10.52 0.60
C MET A 154 18.55 10.69 0.69
N ILE A 155 19.36 9.87 0.00
CA ILE A 155 20.82 10.09 -0.08
C ILE A 155 21.10 11.47 -0.67
N TYR A 156 20.45 11.81 -1.78
CA TYR A 156 20.65 13.09 -2.46
C TYR A 156 20.09 14.28 -1.68
N LEU A 157 19.00 14.10 -0.93
CA LEU A 157 18.50 15.10 0.02
C LEU A 157 19.58 15.43 1.07
N MET A 158 20.15 14.43 1.71
CA MET A 158 21.21 14.63 2.70
C MET A 158 22.47 15.24 2.09
N GLN A 159 22.84 14.84 0.87
CA GLN A 159 23.96 15.43 0.13
C GLN A 159 23.69 16.89 -0.21
N CYS A 160 22.49 17.23 -0.69
CA CYS A 160 22.09 18.60 -0.99
C CYS A 160 22.21 19.51 0.23
N ILE A 161 21.70 19.09 1.39
CA ILE A 161 21.81 19.82 2.66
C ILE A 161 23.28 20.07 3.01
N ARG A 162 24.12 19.06 2.90
CA ARG A 162 25.56 19.16 3.19
C ARG A 162 26.29 20.11 2.23
N GLU A 163 26.08 19.96 0.92
CA GLU A 163 26.81 20.74 -0.10
C GLU A 163 26.36 22.20 -0.19
N LEU A 164 25.09 22.47 0.07
CA LEU A 164 24.59 23.84 0.17
C LEU A 164 24.93 24.52 1.50
N GLY A 165 25.55 23.79 2.44
CA GLY A 165 25.92 24.30 3.76
C GLY A 165 24.71 24.71 4.61
N ILE A 166 23.58 24.01 4.45
CA ILE A 166 22.38 24.24 5.27
C ILE A 166 22.69 23.75 6.68
N GLY A 167 22.74 24.70 7.63
CA GLY A 167 23.03 24.36 9.03
C GLY A 167 21.89 23.55 9.65
N MET A 168 22.21 22.39 10.19
CA MET A 168 21.26 21.49 10.89
C MET A 168 21.59 21.40 12.36
N LYS A 169 20.56 21.40 13.22
CA LYS A 169 20.67 21.11 14.66
C LYS A 169 20.70 19.62 14.90
N HIS A 170 19.89 18.86 14.14
CA HIS A 170 19.77 17.43 14.24
C HIS A 170 20.64 16.73 13.20
N GLU A 171 21.08 15.55 13.53
CA GLU A 171 21.75 14.67 12.59
C GLU A 171 20.72 14.03 11.65
N LEU A 172 21.10 13.82 10.40
CA LEU A 172 20.27 13.14 9.43
C LEU A 172 20.78 11.71 9.20
N CYS A 173 19.89 10.74 9.26
CA CYS A 173 20.25 9.35 9.03
C CYS A 173 19.17 8.66 8.19
N LEU A 174 19.58 7.96 7.14
CA LEU A 174 18.73 7.10 6.36
C LEU A 174 18.88 5.65 6.82
N PHE A 175 17.76 5.01 7.07
CA PHE A 175 17.62 3.59 7.39
C PHE A 175 16.94 2.89 6.23
N VAL A 176 17.49 1.76 5.79
CA VAL A 176 16.97 0.98 4.67
C VAL A 176 16.79 -0.48 5.07
N GLY A 177 15.58 -0.98 4.96
CA GLY A 177 15.22 -2.37 5.21
C GLY A 177 14.91 -3.16 3.94
N CYS A 178 14.53 -4.42 4.11
CA CYS A 178 14.27 -5.33 2.98
C CYS A 178 13.11 -6.31 3.21
N ASP A 179 12.13 -5.96 4.05
CA ASP A 179 10.97 -6.83 4.33
C ASP A 179 9.65 -6.05 4.54
N GLU A 180 9.56 -4.82 4.04
CA GLU A 180 8.37 -3.98 4.18
C GLU A 180 7.14 -4.62 3.56
N GLU A 181 7.28 -5.09 2.34
CA GLU A 181 6.22 -5.64 1.50
C GLU A 181 5.67 -6.99 1.99
N ARG A 182 6.31 -7.59 2.99
CA ARG A 182 5.94 -8.91 3.47
C ARG A 182 5.58 -8.94 4.96
N GLY A 183 6.51 -8.60 5.83
CA GLY A 183 6.32 -8.84 7.26
C GLY A 183 6.97 -7.85 8.21
N MET A 184 7.84 -6.95 7.71
CA MET A 184 8.58 -5.95 8.51
C MET A 184 9.44 -6.58 9.63
N GLU A 185 9.93 -7.81 9.41
CA GLU A 185 10.81 -8.49 10.37
C GLU A 185 12.15 -7.77 10.53
N ASP A 186 12.58 -7.05 9.50
CA ASP A 186 13.74 -6.16 9.51
C ASP A 186 13.62 -5.06 10.58
N ILE A 187 12.49 -4.37 10.64
CA ILE A 187 12.24 -3.33 11.64
C ILE A 187 12.05 -3.93 13.03
N ALA A 188 11.33 -5.05 13.14
CA ALA A 188 11.17 -5.77 14.39
C ALA A 188 12.55 -6.16 14.98
N TYR A 189 13.44 -6.66 14.12
CA TYR A 189 14.82 -6.97 14.51
C TYR A 189 15.58 -5.72 14.96
N TYR A 190 15.52 -4.63 14.16
CA TYR A 190 16.23 -3.39 14.47
C TYR A 190 15.78 -2.82 15.83
N THR A 191 14.48 -2.67 16.04
CA THR A 191 13.92 -2.09 17.27
C THR A 191 14.13 -2.96 18.50
N SER A 192 14.42 -4.25 18.33
CA SER A 192 14.79 -5.15 19.42
C SER A 192 16.23 -4.95 19.92
N LYS A 193 17.11 -4.35 19.08
CA LYS A 193 18.56 -4.21 19.36
C LYS A 193 19.03 -2.77 19.50
N TYR A 194 18.36 -1.83 18.83
CA TYR A 194 18.83 -0.46 18.70
C TYR A 194 17.74 0.54 19.09
N GLU A 195 18.15 1.70 19.54
CA GLU A 195 17.28 2.85 19.73
C GLU A 195 16.81 3.41 18.39
N THR A 196 15.74 4.19 18.42
CA THR A 196 15.15 4.82 17.23
C THR A 196 15.36 6.34 17.28
N PRO A 197 15.38 7.03 16.12
CA PRO A 197 15.53 8.48 16.04
C PRO A 197 14.53 9.28 16.88
N ALA A 198 14.88 10.54 17.18
CA ALA A 198 13.99 11.48 17.86
C ALA A 198 12.65 11.64 17.13
N ILE A 199 12.71 11.62 15.80
CA ILE A 199 11.55 11.56 14.91
C ILE A 199 11.91 10.74 13.66
N SER A 200 10.96 9.97 13.16
CA SER A 200 11.12 9.11 11.98
C SER A 200 10.12 9.48 10.90
N LEU A 201 10.62 9.74 9.69
CA LEU A 201 9.86 10.07 8.50
C LEU A 201 9.96 8.89 7.53
N ILE A 202 8.82 8.33 7.17
CA ILE A 202 8.78 7.23 6.21
C ILE A 202 8.41 7.80 4.84
N ALA A 203 9.37 7.79 3.90
CA ALA A 203 9.17 8.34 2.56
C ALA A 203 8.47 7.33 1.64
N ASP A 204 7.29 6.88 2.07
CA ASP A 204 6.53 5.80 1.45
C ASP A 204 5.02 6.05 1.50
N SER A 205 4.62 7.27 1.23
CA SER A 205 3.23 7.69 1.24
C SER A 205 3.04 8.90 0.33
N GLY A 206 2.16 9.81 0.71
CA GLY A 206 1.90 11.06 0.02
C GLY A 206 2.11 12.27 0.91
N PHE A 207 2.08 13.46 0.29
CA PHE A 207 1.94 14.72 1.01
C PHE A 207 0.45 15.03 1.27
N PRO A 208 0.11 15.82 2.35
CA PRO A 208 1.02 16.52 3.25
C PRO A 208 1.66 15.64 4.33
N VAL A 209 0.94 15.04 5.22
CA VAL A 209 1.43 14.13 6.28
C VAL A 209 0.41 13.04 6.49
N CYS A 210 0.83 11.79 6.43
CA CYS A 210 0.05 10.66 6.91
C CYS A 210 0.43 10.40 8.38
N TYR A 211 -0.41 10.90 9.31
CA TYR A 211 -0.14 10.81 10.74
C TYR A 211 -0.69 9.54 11.41
N GLY A 212 -1.41 8.72 10.64
CA GLY A 212 -1.96 7.48 11.15
C GLY A 212 -2.21 6.44 10.07
N GLU A 213 -2.16 5.19 10.48
CA GLU A 213 -2.41 4.03 9.63
C GLU A 213 -3.40 3.12 10.33
N LYS A 214 -4.45 2.69 9.64
CA LYS A 214 -5.40 1.71 10.18
C LYS A 214 -4.71 0.39 10.47
N GLY A 215 -5.23 -0.32 11.47
CA GLY A 215 -4.81 -1.69 11.67
C GLY A 215 -5.27 -2.59 10.52
N ILE A 216 -4.57 -3.70 10.32
CA ILE A 216 -4.87 -4.66 9.27
C ILE A 216 -5.05 -6.03 9.87
N VAL A 217 -6.24 -6.61 9.69
CA VAL A 217 -6.49 -8.03 9.95
C VAL A 217 -6.80 -8.70 8.62
N GLU A 218 -6.09 -9.76 8.33
CA GLU A 218 -6.37 -10.67 7.21
C GLU A 218 -6.57 -12.08 7.74
N GLY A 219 -7.51 -12.78 7.16
CA GLY A 219 -7.79 -14.15 7.52
C GLY A 219 -8.92 -14.74 6.71
N GLN A 220 -9.22 -15.99 6.97
CA GLN A 220 -10.15 -16.77 6.16
C GLN A 220 -11.30 -17.31 7.00
N LEU A 221 -12.49 -17.27 6.41
CA LEU A 221 -13.67 -18.00 6.88
C LEU A 221 -13.83 -19.26 6.03
N LEU A 222 -13.73 -20.41 6.67
CA LEU A 222 -13.88 -21.73 6.04
C LEU A 222 -15.21 -22.36 6.46
N SER A 223 -15.99 -22.91 5.51
CA SER A 223 -17.17 -23.69 5.87
C SER A 223 -16.78 -24.94 6.65
N ASN A 224 -17.53 -25.27 7.72
CA ASN A 224 -17.24 -26.45 8.52
C ASN A 224 -17.53 -27.73 7.71
N ASP A 225 -18.58 -27.70 6.89
CA ASP A 225 -18.95 -28.78 6.00
C ASP A 225 -18.43 -28.55 4.58
N SER A 226 -18.19 -29.64 3.86
CA SER A 226 -17.84 -29.58 2.44
C SER A 226 -19.08 -29.27 1.60
N LEU A 227 -18.86 -28.53 0.52
CA LEU A 227 -19.85 -28.33 -0.54
C LEU A 227 -20.34 -29.69 -1.05
N LYS A 228 -21.64 -29.79 -1.27
CA LYS A 228 -22.29 -31.02 -1.75
C LYS A 228 -22.53 -30.94 -3.25
N LYS A 229 -22.65 -32.10 -3.89
CA LYS A 229 -23.13 -32.15 -5.27
C LYS A 229 -24.51 -31.46 -5.38
N PRO A 230 -24.73 -30.68 -6.44
CA PRO A 230 -23.93 -30.62 -7.68
C PRO A 230 -22.79 -29.59 -7.65
N VAL A 231 -22.49 -28.88 -6.54
CA VAL A 231 -21.39 -27.91 -6.47
C VAL A 231 -20.06 -28.65 -6.43
N GLN A 232 -19.19 -28.40 -7.43
CA GLN A 232 -17.84 -28.93 -7.50
C GLN A 232 -16.83 -27.98 -6.84
N SER A 233 -16.88 -26.69 -7.22
CA SER A 233 -15.96 -25.67 -6.71
C SER A 233 -16.50 -24.27 -6.90
N VAL A 234 -15.98 -23.34 -6.08
CA VAL A 234 -16.16 -21.89 -6.23
C VAL A 234 -14.81 -21.20 -6.16
N TRP A 235 -14.63 -20.12 -6.91
CA TRP A 235 -13.41 -19.30 -6.84
C TRP A 235 -13.68 -17.88 -7.33
N GLY A 236 -12.83 -16.93 -6.95
CA GLY A 236 -12.91 -15.53 -7.39
C GLY A 236 -11.90 -14.67 -6.67
N GLY A 237 -11.52 -13.56 -7.28
CA GLY A 237 -10.49 -12.68 -6.74
C GLY A 237 -9.07 -13.25 -6.89
N SER A 238 -8.09 -12.38 -7.04
CA SER A 238 -6.68 -12.75 -7.23
C SER A 238 -5.73 -12.05 -6.25
N ALA A 239 -6.23 -11.06 -5.51
CA ALA A 239 -5.45 -10.28 -4.55
C ALA A 239 -6.24 -10.07 -3.26
N SER A 240 -5.58 -10.29 -2.11
CA SER A 240 -6.22 -10.20 -0.79
C SER A 240 -6.67 -8.77 -0.42
N ASN A 241 -6.14 -7.75 -1.07
CA ASN A 241 -6.45 -6.34 -0.83
C ASN A 241 -7.35 -5.69 -1.88
N MET A 242 -7.94 -6.47 -2.79
CA MET A 242 -8.81 -5.98 -3.86
C MET A 242 -10.18 -6.64 -3.81
N ILE A 243 -11.24 -5.83 -3.96
CA ILE A 243 -12.59 -6.34 -4.16
C ILE A 243 -12.66 -6.98 -5.55
N PRO A 244 -13.10 -8.25 -5.66
CA PRO A 244 -13.05 -8.98 -6.92
C PRO A 244 -14.11 -8.49 -7.91
N ASP A 245 -13.70 -8.37 -9.17
CA ASP A 245 -14.59 -8.08 -10.31
C ASP A 245 -15.10 -9.34 -11.00
N ARG A 246 -14.60 -10.51 -10.62
CA ARG A 246 -15.02 -11.82 -11.14
C ARG A 246 -15.10 -12.86 -10.04
N ALA A 247 -16.18 -13.66 -10.08
CA ALA A 247 -16.33 -14.85 -9.25
C ALA A 247 -17.03 -15.95 -10.03
N TYR A 248 -16.70 -17.20 -9.74
CA TYR A 248 -17.09 -18.36 -10.53
C TYR A 248 -17.58 -19.50 -9.64
N ALA A 249 -18.46 -20.33 -10.20
CA ALA A 249 -18.79 -21.63 -9.64
C ALA A 249 -18.80 -22.69 -10.75
N ARG A 250 -18.37 -23.89 -10.41
CA ARG A 250 -18.45 -25.08 -11.26
C ARG A 250 -19.43 -26.07 -10.64
N LEU A 251 -20.39 -26.53 -11.45
CA LEU A 251 -21.49 -27.38 -11.02
C LEU A 251 -21.59 -28.63 -11.90
N ASP A 252 -22.00 -29.76 -11.34
CA ASP A 252 -22.34 -30.95 -12.12
C ASP A 252 -23.50 -30.62 -13.07
N TYR A 253 -23.39 -31.02 -14.34
CA TYR A 253 -24.42 -30.77 -15.32
C TYR A 253 -25.69 -31.59 -15.06
N SER A 254 -26.84 -30.94 -15.13
CA SER A 254 -28.13 -31.54 -15.40
C SER A 254 -29.01 -30.55 -16.14
N GLU A 255 -29.81 -31.02 -17.09
CA GLU A 255 -30.72 -30.17 -17.87
C GLU A 255 -31.71 -29.40 -16.97
N LYS A 256 -32.16 -30.05 -15.87
CA LYS A 256 -33.05 -29.43 -14.89
C LYS A 256 -32.37 -28.24 -14.22
N LEU A 257 -31.12 -28.40 -13.75
CA LEU A 257 -30.36 -27.33 -13.09
C LEU A 257 -30.04 -26.20 -14.08
N LEU A 258 -29.64 -26.53 -15.30
CA LEU A 258 -29.37 -25.51 -16.33
C LEU A 258 -30.60 -24.63 -16.56
N ASN A 259 -31.77 -25.24 -16.82
CA ASN A 259 -33.01 -24.51 -17.04
C ASN A 259 -33.41 -23.63 -15.85
N GLU A 260 -33.19 -24.10 -14.64
CA GLU A 260 -33.40 -23.32 -13.40
C GLU A 260 -32.49 -22.09 -13.33
N LEU A 261 -31.19 -22.27 -13.55
CA LEU A 261 -30.21 -21.18 -13.53
C LEU A 261 -30.48 -20.14 -14.63
N GLU A 262 -30.83 -20.58 -15.83
CA GLU A 262 -31.23 -19.67 -16.92
C GLU A 262 -32.47 -18.87 -16.56
N SER A 263 -33.50 -19.53 -15.98
CA SER A 263 -34.71 -18.85 -15.52
C SER A 263 -34.46 -17.82 -14.42
N LEU A 264 -33.61 -18.16 -13.45
CA LEU A 264 -33.16 -17.22 -12.40
C LEU A 264 -32.42 -16.02 -12.99
N ASN A 265 -31.57 -16.24 -13.99
CA ASN A 265 -30.82 -15.16 -14.65
C ASN A 265 -31.75 -14.21 -15.45
N GLU A 266 -32.74 -14.75 -16.16
CA GLU A 266 -33.74 -13.95 -16.85
C GLU A 266 -34.59 -13.10 -15.87
N LYS A 267 -35.02 -13.68 -14.75
CA LYS A 267 -35.71 -12.94 -13.70
C LYS A 267 -34.84 -11.82 -13.13
N ARG A 268 -33.58 -12.11 -12.83
CA ARG A 268 -32.61 -11.13 -12.31
C ARG A 268 -32.38 -9.97 -13.26
N LYS A 269 -32.22 -10.24 -14.55
CA LYS A 269 -32.13 -9.21 -15.62
C LYS A 269 -33.37 -8.33 -15.65
N ALA A 270 -34.57 -8.93 -15.59
CA ALA A 270 -35.84 -8.19 -15.59
C ALA A 270 -35.97 -7.25 -14.36
N GLU A 271 -35.36 -7.61 -13.23
CA GLU A 271 -35.32 -6.81 -12.00
C GLU A 271 -34.18 -5.77 -12.00
N GLY A 272 -33.39 -5.69 -13.06
CA GLY A 272 -32.27 -4.73 -13.19
C GLY A 272 -31.00 -5.17 -12.42
N GLY A 273 -30.89 -6.43 -12.03
CA GLY A 273 -29.71 -6.99 -11.38
C GLY A 273 -28.54 -7.19 -12.34
N THR A 274 -27.35 -7.39 -11.78
CA THR A 274 -26.13 -7.69 -12.55
C THR A 274 -26.29 -9.01 -13.29
N GLU A 275 -25.91 -9.05 -14.56
CA GLU A 275 -25.96 -10.27 -15.36
C GLU A 275 -24.95 -11.29 -14.85
N VAL A 276 -25.40 -12.55 -14.73
CA VAL A 276 -24.59 -13.72 -14.42
C VAL A 276 -24.52 -14.60 -15.66
N ALA A 277 -23.32 -14.91 -16.12
CA ALA A 277 -23.17 -15.79 -17.29
C ALA A 277 -23.24 -17.26 -16.84
N VAL A 278 -24.17 -18.02 -17.44
CA VAL A 278 -24.30 -19.48 -17.23
C VAL A 278 -23.86 -20.15 -18.53
N ARG A 279 -22.85 -21.02 -18.47
CA ARG A 279 -22.28 -21.67 -19.66
C ARG A 279 -22.13 -23.17 -19.41
N VAL A 280 -22.54 -23.98 -20.37
CA VAL A 280 -22.19 -25.40 -20.39
C VAL A 280 -20.79 -25.52 -20.98
N GLN A 281 -19.84 -25.99 -20.17
CA GLN A 281 -18.45 -26.18 -20.59
C GLN A 281 -18.26 -27.49 -21.33
N ASP A 282 -18.94 -28.56 -20.86
CA ASP A 282 -19.00 -29.88 -21.46
C ASP A 282 -20.27 -30.62 -20.99
N GLU A 283 -20.48 -31.87 -21.42
CA GLU A 283 -21.65 -32.68 -21.05
C GLU A 283 -21.75 -32.96 -19.54
N ALA A 284 -20.71 -32.64 -18.75
CA ALA A 284 -20.61 -32.91 -17.33
C ALA A 284 -20.60 -31.67 -16.42
N CYS A 285 -20.47 -30.45 -16.98
CA CYS A 285 -20.16 -29.26 -16.21
C CYS A 285 -20.91 -27.99 -16.67
N ILE A 286 -21.52 -27.30 -15.70
CA ILE A 286 -22.02 -25.92 -15.85
C ILE A 286 -21.03 -24.99 -15.13
N GLU A 287 -20.59 -23.94 -15.78
CA GLU A 287 -19.85 -22.83 -15.21
C GLU A 287 -20.75 -21.60 -15.07
N VAL A 288 -20.74 -21.02 -13.88
CA VAL A 288 -21.45 -19.79 -13.54
C VAL A 288 -20.43 -18.70 -13.27
N GLU A 289 -20.52 -17.56 -13.96
CA GLU A 289 -19.62 -16.41 -13.81
C GLU A 289 -20.42 -15.18 -13.40
N ALA A 290 -20.08 -14.59 -12.26
CA ALA A 290 -20.60 -13.30 -11.83
C ALA A 290 -19.55 -12.20 -12.01
N CYS A 291 -20.03 -11.00 -12.38
CA CYS A 291 -19.21 -9.82 -12.62
C CYS A 291 -19.45 -8.76 -11.55
N GLY A 292 -18.42 -7.98 -11.28
CA GLY A 292 -18.44 -6.86 -10.34
C GLY A 292 -17.61 -5.67 -10.82
N THR A 293 -17.25 -4.80 -9.88
CA THR A 293 -16.37 -3.65 -10.12
C THR A 293 -15.32 -3.60 -9.03
N SER A 294 -14.07 -3.80 -9.41
CA SER A 294 -12.94 -3.87 -8.47
C SER A 294 -12.57 -2.49 -7.94
N ARG A 295 -12.22 -2.47 -6.64
CA ARG A 295 -11.55 -1.37 -5.94
C ARG A 295 -10.66 -1.92 -4.84
N HIS A 296 -9.74 -1.09 -4.34
CA HIS A 296 -8.95 -1.45 -3.17
C HIS A 296 -9.84 -1.62 -1.93
N SER A 297 -9.63 -2.65 -1.12
CA SER A 297 -10.45 -3.00 0.05
C SER A 297 -10.52 -1.91 1.13
N ALA A 298 -9.49 -1.05 1.22
CA ALA A 298 -9.49 0.11 2.12
C ALA A 298 -10.39 1.27 1.66
N PHE A 299 -10.77 1.31 0.38
CA PHE A 299 -11.62 2.33 -0.25
C PHE A 299 -12.72 1.68 -1.09
N PRO A 300 -13.64 0.94 -0.44
CA PRO A 300 -14.58 0.05 -1.13
C PRO A 300 -15.73 0.77 -1.82
N ASP A 301 -16.01 2.01 -1.48
CA ASP A 301 -17.19 2.75 -1.96
C ASP A 301 -17.25 2.82 -3.49
N GLY A 302 -18.41 2.46 -4.04
CA GLY A 302 -18.66 2.41 -5.48
C GLY A 302 -18.07 1.18 -6.18
N SER A 303 -17.59 0.16 -5.44
CA SER A 303 -17.33 -1.17 -5.97
C SER A 303 -18.59 -2.04 -5.99
N VAL A 304 -18.51 -3.14 -6.73
CA VAL A 304 -19.50 -4.23 -6.72
C VAL A 304 -18.72 -5.53 -6.54
N ASN A 305 -18.99 -6.25 -5.45
CA ASN A 305 -18.28 -7.48 -5.14
C ASN A 305 -18.86 -8.67 -5.92
N ALA A 306 -18.07 -9.23 -6.84
CA ALA A 306 -18.50 -10.37 -7.65
C ALA A 306 -18.78 -11.63 -6.81
N ILE A 307 -18.16 -11.79 -5.65
CA ILE A 307 -18.46 -12.89 -4.70
C ILE A 307 -19.88 -12.75 -4.17
N HIS A 308 -20.31 -11.54 -3.80
CA HIS A 308 -21.67 -11.26 -3.39
C HIS A 308 -22.67 -11.61 -4.50
N GLU A 309 -22.42 -11.12 -5.72
CA GLU A 309 -23.28 -11.34 -6.86
C GLU A 309 -23.46 -12.84 -7.19
N LEU A 310 -22.35 -13.60 -7.14
CA LEU A 310 -22.35 -15.06 -7.30
C LEU A 310 -23.14 -15.75 -6.19
N ALA A 311 -22.89 -15.38 -4.94
CA ALA A 311 -23.50 -16.02 -3.76
C ALA A 311 -25.02 -15.78 -3.71
N VAL A 312 -25.48 -14.55 -4.01
CA VAL A 312 -26.91 -14.23 -4.11
C VAL A 312 -27.59 -15.05 -5.19
N PHE A 313 -26.93 -15.20 -6.34
CA PHE A 313 -27.48 -15.96 -7.46
C PHE A 313 -27.62 -17.45 -7.12
N LEU A 314 -26.54 -18.06 -6.62
CA LEU A 314 -26.52 -19.48 -6.27
C LEU A 314 -27.39 -19.80 -5.05
N GLY A 315 -27.51 -18.87 -4.10
CA GLY A 315 -28.39 -19.01 -2.93
C GLY A 315 -29.89 -19.13 -3.27
N GLN A 316 -30.30 -18.75 -4.49
CA GLN A 316 -31.67 -18.84 -4.98
C GLN A 316 -31.96 -20.11 -5.81
N ALA A 317 -30.94 -20.93 -6.07
CA ALA A 317 -31.07 -22.13 -6.91
C ALA A 317 -31.40 -23.37 -6.06
N ASP A 318 -32.68 -23.74 -5.97
CA ASP A 318 -33.14 -24.90 -5.20
C ASP A 318 -32.47 -26.21 -5.63
N GLY A 319 -32.14 -26.32 -6.93
CA GLY A 319 -31.44 -27.46 -7.52
C GLY A 319 -30.04 -27.72 -6.93
N LEU A 320 -29.44 -26.76 -6.21
CA LEU A 320 -28.19 -26.95 -5.50
C LEU A 320 -28.35 -27.66 -4.16
N GLY A 321 -29.57 -27.79 -3.65
CA GLY A 321 -29.88 -28.40 -2.35
C GLY A 321 -29.70 -27.44 -1.17
N VAL A 322 -30.46 -27.71 -0.09
CA VAL A 322 -30.58 -26.79 1.06
C VAL A 322 -29.25 -26.51 1.75
N GLU A 323 -28.33 -27.49 1.79
CA GLU A 323 -27.02 -27.30 2.43
C GLU A 323 -26.15 -26.29 1.68
N ASN A 324 -26.07 -26.40 0.35
CA ASN A 324 -25.31 -25.45 -0.48
C ASN A 324 -25.95 -24.07 -0.50
N THR A 325 -27.28 -23.98 -0.64
CA THR A 325 -27.98 -22.69 -0.63
C THR A 325 -27.81 -21.96 0.70
N ALA A 326 -27.73 -22.67 1.82
CA ALA A 326 -27.42 -22.08 3.12
C ALA A 326 -25.99 -21.52 3.19
N VAL A 327 -24.99 -22.25 2.66
CA VAL A 327 -23.60 -21.77 2.55
C VAL A 327 -23.53 -20.51 1.68
N PHE A 328 -24.21 -20.49 0.53
CA PHE A 328 -24.23 -19.31 -0.34
C PHE A 328 -25.00 -18.14 0.27
N ALA A 329 -26.05 -18.37 1.04
CA ALA A 329 -26.75 -17.30 1.77
C ALA A 329 -25.83 -16.66 2.83
N THR A 330 -25.06 -17.46 3.56
CA THR A 330 -24.05 -16.95 4.50
C THR A 330 -22.96 -16.16 3.77
N LEU A 331 -22.42 -16.69 2.67
CA LEU A 331 -21.42 -15.99 1.86
C LEU A 331 -21.96 -14.68 1.26
N ALA A 332 -23.22 -14.66 0.84
CA ALA A 332 -23.89 -13.45 0.37
C ALA A 332 -23.96 -12.39 1.48
N GLY A 333 -24.28 -12.82 2.71
CA GLY A 333 -24.25 -11.93 3.89
C GLY A 333 -22.87 -11.33 4.13
N ILE A 334 -21.84 -12.15 4.18
CA ILE A 334 -20.44 -11.74 4.40
C ILE A 334 -19.98 -10.73 3.33
N ALA A 335 -20.32 -10.94 2.08
CA ALA A 335 -19.90 -10.08 0.96
C ALA A 335 -20.87 -8.93 0.65
N SER A 336 -21.95 -8.74 1.43
CA SER A 336 -23.06 -7.80 1.13
C SER A 336 -22.70 -6.35 1.35
N GLU A 337 -21.72 -6.07 2.22
CA GLU A 337 -21.32 -4.71 2.58
C GLU A 337 -19.84 -4.69 2.98
N TYR A 338 -19.30 -3.52 3.30
CA TYR A 338 -17.87 -3.34 3.46
C TYR A 338 -17.44 -2.77 4.82
N TYR A 339 -18.33 -2.78 5.81
CA TYR A 339 -18.08 -2.12 7.10
C TYR A 339 -18.13 -3.08 8.28
N GLY A 340 -18.28 -4.40 8.03
CA GLY A 340 -18.22 -5.45 9.04
C GLY A 340 -19.45 -5.55 9.95
N ARG A 341 -20.61 -5.03 9.50
CA ARG A 341 -21.87 -5.10 10.27
C ARG A 341 -22.38 -6.53 10.35
N THR A 342 -22.24 -7.27 9.26
CA THR A 342 -22.62 -8.69 9.20
C THR A 342 -21.83 -9.53 10.19
N GLU A 343 -20.54 -9.27 10.31
CA GLU A 343 -19.61 -9.93 11.21
C GLU A 343 -19.64 -9.38 12.64
N GLY A 344 -20.39 -8.31 12.90
CA GLY A 344 -20.50 -7.64 14.20
C GLY A 344 -19.23 -6.91 14.63
N ILE A 345 -18.38 -6.50 13.67
CA ILE A 345 -17.12 -5.82 13.91
C ILE A 345 -17.14 -4.35 13.44
N ASP A 346 -18.31 -3.84 13.04
CA ASP A 346 -18.46 -2.45 12.64
C ASP A 346 -18.01 -1.50 13.75
N PHE A 347 -17.18 -0.55 13.36
CA PHE A 347 -16.63 0.45 14.27
C PHE A 347 -16.26 1.72 13.50
N GLN A 348 -16.30 2.85 14.18
CA GLN A 348 -15.88 4.14 13.64
C GLN A 348 -15.25 4.97 14.75
N ASP A 349 -14.17 5.68 14.42
CA ASP A 349 -13.60 6.71 15.26
C ASP A 349 -13.47 8.05 14.53
N GLU A 350 -13.20 9.11 15.28
CA GLU A 350 -13.02 10.46 14.73
C GLU A 350 -11.66 10.61 14.03
N VAL A 351 -10.68 9.77 14.36
CA VAL A 351 -9.30 9.86 13.87
C VAL A 351 -9.17 9.25 12.49
N SER A 352 -9.73 8.03 12.30
CA SER A 352 -9.51 7.23 11.11
C SER A 352 -10.78 6.82 10.35
N GLY A 353 -11.96 7.22 10.87
CA GLY A 353 -13.24 6.89 10.25
C GLY A 353 -13.65 5.42 10.42
N HIS A 354 -14.40 4.89 9.47
CA HIS A 354 -14.97 3.55 9.55
C HIS A 354 -13.93 2.45 9.40
N THR A 355 -14.07 1.37 10.17
CA THR A 355 -13.49 0.07 9.85
C THR A 355 -14.06 -0.43 8.53
N THR A 356 -13.22 -0.97 7.64
CA THR A 356 -13.67 -1.66 6.43
C THR A 356 -13.38 -3.16 6.53
N CYS A 357 -14.31 -3.98 6.01
CA CYS A 357 -14.23 -5.43 5.96
C CYS A 357 -14.70 -5.90 4.59
N ALA A 358 -13.83 -6.48 3.80
CA ALA A 358 -14.15 -6.90 2.44
C ALA A 358 -13.82 -8.37 2.21
N ALA A 359 -14.77 -9.11 1.63
CA ALA A 359 -14.53 -10.42 1.05
C ALA A 359 -13.75 -10.24 -0.25
N THR A 360 -12.52 -10.75 -0.34
CA THR A 360 -11.58 -10.43 -1.42
C THR A 360 -11.18 -11.62 -2.28
N VAL A 361 -11.01 -12.79 -1.69
CA VAL A 361 -10.68 -14.03 -2.42
C VAL A 361 -11.61 -15.13 -2.00
N LEU A 362 -12.21 -15.80 -2.97
CA LEU A 362 -13.04 -16.99 -2.78
C LEU A 362 -12.30 -18.19 -3.36
N SER A 363 -12.29 -19.30 -2.65
CA SER A 363 -11.71 -20.55 -3.11
C SER A 363 -12.45 -21.76 -2.57
N THR A 364 -12.12 -22.93 -3.12
CA THR A 364 -12.53 -24.22 -2.56
C THR A 364 -11.31 -24.97 -2.06
N GLU A 365 -11.21 -25.18 -0.76
CA GLU A 365 -10.13 -25.91 -0.11
C GLU A 365 -10.64 -27.27 0.45
N ASN A 366 -10.13 -28.38 -0.04
CA ASN A 366 -10.55 -29.73 0.39
C ASN A 366 -12.08 -29.94 0.34
N GLY A 367 -12.73 -29.38 -0.68
CA GLY A 367 -14.17 -29.43 -0.86
C GLY A 367 -14.97 -28.43 -0.02
N LYS A 368 -14.33 -27.58 0.79
CA LYS A 368 -14.97 -26.54 1.62
C LYS A 368 -14.89 -25.20 0.94
N MET A 369 -15.93 -24.38 1.12
CA MET A 369 -15.88 -22.96 0.77
C MET A 369 -14.91 -22.24 1.70
N CYS A 370 -14.00 -21.44 1.12
CA CYS A 370 -13.05 -20.60 1.83
C CYS A 370 -13.15 -19.17 1.27
N VAL A 371 -13.40 -18.18 2.13
CA VAL A 371 -13.42 -16.77 1.75
C VAL A 371 -12.44 -15.97 2.61
N ASN A 372 -11.56 -15.22 1.95
CA ASN A 372 -10.63 -14.31 2.61
C ASN A 372 -11.30 -12.98 2.94
N LEU A 373 -11.12 -12.51 4.18
CA LEU A 373 -11.49 -11.17 4.62
C LEU A 373 -10.26 -10.29 4.76
N ASN A 374 -10.32 -9.12 4.16
CA ASN A 374 -9.35 -8.03 4.35
C ASN A 374 -10.03 -6.92 5.16
N ILE A 375 -9.54 -6.71 6.37
CA ILE A 375 -10.12 -5.78 7.33
C ILE A 375 -9.12 -4.67 7.59
N ARG A 376 -9.57 -3.40 7.44
CA ARG A 376 -8.81 -2.19 7.81
C ARG A 376 -9.52 -1.56 8.99
N TYR A 377 -9.11 -1.92 10.19
CA TYR A 377 -9.82 -1.48 11.40
C TYR A 377 -9.33 -0.12 11.89
N ALA A 378 -10.26 0.63 12.48
CA ALA A 378 -10.03 1.98 12.97
C ALA A 378 -8.93 2.01 14.06
N ILE A 379 -8.19 3.11 14.13
CA ILE A 379 -6.98 3.25 14.98
C ILE A 379 -7.29 2.98 16.46
N THR A 380 -8.47 3.40 16.94
CA THR A 380 -8.85 3.23 18.35
C THR A 380 -9.60 1.94 18.64
N GLN A 381 -9.87 1.12 17.62
CA GLN A 381 -10.56 -0.16 17.78
C GLN A 381 -9.64 -1.21 18.41
N ASP A 382 -10.16 -1.92 19.42
CA ASP A 382 -9.46 -3.02 20.04
C ASP A 382 -9.46 -4.26 19.11
N SER A 383 -8.27 -4.66 18.65
CA SER A 383 -8.16 -5.80 17.73
C SER A 383 -8.42 -7.14 18.39
N GLU A 384 -8.21 -7.29 19.70
CA GLU A 384 -8.53 -8.56 20.43
C GLU A 384 -10.05 -8.74 20.50
N GLU A 385 -10.79 -7.66 20.73
CA GLU A 385 -12.24 -7.65 20.67
C GLU A 385 -12.76 -7.94 19.26
N LEU A 386 -12.15 -7.33 18.24
CA LEU A 386 -12.48 -7.56 16.84
C LEU A 386 -12.31 -9.06 16.50
N LEU A 387 -11.17 -9.65 16.83
CA LEU A 387 -10.88 -11.07 16.57
C LEU A 387 -11.85 -12.00 17.31
N ARG A 388 -12.18 -11.71 18.58
CA ARG A 388 -13.19 -12.48 19.34
C ARG A 388 -14.56 -12.46 18.67
N ARG A 389 -14.97 -11.31 18.12
CA ARG A 389 -16.26 -11.19 17.40
C ARG A 389 -16.26 -12.00 16.10
N LEU A 390 -15.16 -11.97 15.34
CA LEU A 390 -15.02 -12.81 14.14
C LEU A 390 -15.09 -14.31 14.46
N GLU A 391 -14.44 -14.75 15.53
CA GLU A 391 -14.51 -16.14 15.98
C GLU A 391 -15.94 -16.54 16.39
N ALA A 392 -16.63 -15.66 17.13
CA ALA A 392 -18.03 -15.89 17.52
C ALA A 392 -18.95 -15.96 16.29
N PHE A 393 -18.84 -14.99 15.38
CA PHE A 393 -19.60 -14.98 14.13
C PHE A 393 -19.36 -16.25 13.31
N ALA A 394 -18.10 -16.67 13.17
CA ALA A 394 -17.76 -17.90 12.45
C ALA A 394 -18.45 -19.12 13.09
N GLY A 395 -18.35 -19.28 14.41
CA GLY A 395 -18.98 -20.40 15.13
C GLY A 395 -20.51 -20.44 15.00
N GLU A 396 -21.17 -19.30 15.07
CA GLU A 396 -22.63 -19.16 14.94
C GLU A 396 -23.14 -19.47 13.52
N ASN A 397 -22.29 -19.28 12.49
CA ASN A 397 -22.66 -19.45 11.09
C ASN A 397 -22.09 -20.73 10.44
N GLY A 398 -21.64 -21.69 11.23
CA GLY A 398 -21.10 -22.96 10.71
C GLY A 398 -19.78 -22.78 9.94
N LEU A 399 -18.98 -21.79 10.34
CA LEU A 399 -17.68 -21.47 9.78
C LEU A 399 -16.57 -21.62 10.82
N THR A 400 -15.34 -21.62 10.36
CA THR A 400 -14.14 -21.53 11.19
C THR A 400 -13.32 -20.32 10.74
N TRP A 401 -12.93 -19.43 11.66
CA TRP A 401 -12.01 -18.34 11.42
C TRP A 401 -10.57 -18.83 11.48
N ARG A 402 -9.75 -18.46 10.51
CA ARG A 402 -8.31 -18.70 10.45
C ARG A 402 -7.58 -17.37 10.25
N LEU A 403 -6.99 -16.85 11.32
CA LEU A 403 -6.20 -15.64 11.27
C LEU A 403 -4.90 -15.87 10.49
N GLU A 404 -4.57 -14.99 9.56
CA GLU A 404 -3.32 -14.99 8.80
C GLU A 404 -2.42 -13.82 9.19
N ARG A 405 -2.99 -12.64 9.43
CA ARG A 405 -2.25 -11.41 9.78
C ARG A 405 -3.05 -10.56 10.76
N ASP A 406 -2.36 -10.02 11.77
CA ASP A 406 -2.82 -8.92 12.64
C ASP A 406 -1.71 -7.88 12.75
N SER A 407 -1.80 -6.81 11.97
CA SER A 407 -0.88 -5.66 12.04
C SER A 407 -1.56 -4.52 12.78
N LYS A 408 -0.97 -4.11 13.89
CA LYS A 408 -1.52 -3.06 14.75
C LYS A 408 -1.51 -1.71 14.02
N PRO A 409 -2.42 -0.78 14.37
CA PRO A 409 -2.46 0.55 13.80
C PRO A 409 -1.25 1.39 14.23
N ASN A 410 -0.93 2.42 13.45
CA ASN A 410 -0.02 3.49 13.84
C ASN A 410 -0.80 4.78 14.09
N TYR A 411 -0.36 5.54 15.08
CA TYR A 411 -0.87 6.88 15.35
C TYR A 411 0.25 7.80 15.84
N PHE A 412 0.39 8.93 15.17
CA PHE A 412 1.24 10.04 15.58
C PHE A 412 0.34 11.25 15.84
N PRO A 413 0.51 12.00 16.96
CA PRO A 413 -0.42 13.08 17.29
C PRO A 413 -0.52 14.14 16.18
N LYS A 414 -1.73 14.38 15.67
CA LYS A 414 -2.00 15.35 14.60
C LYS A 414 -1.57 16.77 15.01
N GLU A 415 -1.69 17.08 16.30
CA GLU A 415 -1.36 18.37 16.90
C GLU A 415 0.14 18.53 17.19
N HIS A 416 0.96 17.56 16.84
CA HIS A 416 2.40 17.68 17.02
C HIS A 416 2.97 18.78 16.09
N PRO A 417 3.85 19.67 16.60
CA PRO A 417 4.41 20.78 15.81
C PRO A 417 5.03 20.35 14.46
N ALA A 418 5.58 19.15 14.38
CA ALA A 418 6.12 18.62 13.12
C ALA A 418 5.01 18.39 12.08
N VAL A 419 3.87 17.80 12.47
CA VAL A 419 2.73 17.53 11.57
C VAL A 419 2.11 18.85 11.11
N GLU A 420 1.88 19.77 12.05
CA GLU A 420 1.33 21.10 11.73
C GLU A 420 2.25 21.89 10.80
N TYR A 421 3.56 21.90 11.09
CA TYR A 421 4.56 22.59 10.27
C TYR A 421 4.60 22.03 8.85
N LEU A 422 4.74 20.71 8.70
CA LEU A 422 4.89 20.05 7.40
C LEU A 422 3.63 20.19 6.55
N THR A 423 2.45 20.08 7.17
CA THR A 423 1.16 20.26 6.49
C THR A 423 0.98 21.70 6.04
N ARG A 424 1.26 22.67 6.91
CA ARG A 424 1.19 24.10 6.57
C ARG A 424 2.16 24.46 5.45
N LEU A 425 3.43 24.00 5.51
CA LEU A 425 4.44 24.31 4.49
C LEU A 425 4.03 23.74 3.12
N TYR A 426 3.46 22.53 3.09
CA TYR A 426 2.94 21.94 1.86
C TYR A 426 1.80 22.78 1.26
N ASN A 427 0.85 23.21 2.10
CA ASN A 427 -0.26 24.06 1.66
C ASN A 427 0.23 25.43 1.15
N GLU A 428 1.15 26.07 1.87
CA GLU A 428 1.76 27.33 1.44
C GLU A 428 2.47 27.18 0.08
N TRP A 429 3.20 26.08 -0.12
CA TRP A 429 3.91 25.81 -1.36
C TRP A 429 2.97 25.54 -2.54
N GLN A 430 1.93 24.72 -2.32
CA GLN A 430 1.00 24.29 -3.39
C GLN A 430 -0.20 25.23 -3.58
N GLY A 431 -0.40 26.21 -2.69
CA GLY A 431 -1.61 27.04 -2.69
C GLY A 431 -2.87 26.24 -2.37
N LEU A 432 -2.77 25.26 -1.49
CA LEU A 432 -3.85 24.35 -1.07
C LEU A 432 -4.27 24.63 0.37
N ASP A 433 -5.38 23.99 0.76
CA ASP A 433 -5.88 23.95 2.13
C ASP A 433 -6.29 22.50 2.44
N THR A 434 -5.26 21.63 2.51
CA THR A 434 -5.44 20.20 2.79
C THR A 434 -5.07 19.91 4.24
N GLU A 435 -5.68 18.88 4.82
CA GLU A 435 -5.35 18.40 6.15
C GLU A 435 -4.34 17.23 6.09
N ALA A 436 -3.60 17.03 7.18
CA ALA A 436 -2.92 15.76 7.43
C ALA A 436 -3.95 14.63 7.47
N PHE A 437 -3.58 13.44 7.04
CA PHE A 437 -4.53 12.35 6.79
C PHE A 437 -4.13 11.03 7.47
N VAL A 438 -5.08 10.11 7.50
CA VAL A 438 -4.89 8.71 7.90
C VAL A 438 -5.12 7.83 6.68
N MET A 439 -4.32 6.78 6.52
CA MET A 439 -4.49 5.82 5.43
C MET A 439 -4.90 4.44 5.91
N GLY A 440 -5.52 3.68 5.00
CA GLY A 440 -5.87 2.28 5.22
C GLY A 440 -4.74 1.30 4.92
N GLY A 441 -3.63 1.78 4.33
CA GLY A 441 -2.40 1.03 4.11
C GLY A 441 -1.53 0.99 5.36
N GLY A 442 -0.30 0.52 5.21
CA GLY A 442 0.67 0.52 6.28
C GLY A 442 2.08 0.63 5.73
N THR A 443 2.95 1.27 6.49
CA THR A 443 4.37 1.42 6.19
C THR A 443 5.18 1.05 7.43
N TYR A 444 6.49 1.21 7.37
CA TYR A 444 7.36 1.08 8.54
C TYR A 444 6.94 1.95 9.75
N ALA A 445 6.11 2.99 9.55
CA ALA A 445 5.64 3.85 10.63
C ALA A 445 4.94 3.06 11.75
N ARG A 446 4.25 1.97 11.43
CA ARG A 446 3.55 1.12 12.41
C ARG A 446 4.46 0.33 13.33
N MET A 447 5.71 0.12 12.94
CA MET A 447 6.70 -0.64 13.70
C MET A 447 7.68 0.26 14.46
N LEU A 448 7.61 1.57 14.25
CA LEU A 448 8.56 2.54 14.81
C LEU A 448 7.86 3.49 15.79
N PRO A 449 8.40 3.70 16.97
CA PRO A 449 7.93 4.78 17.83
C PRO A 449 8.29 6.14 17.21
N ARG A 450 7.45 7.14 17.44
CA ARG A 450 7.68 8.52 16.98
C ARG A 450 7.84 8.62 15.44
N ALA A 451 7.00 7.89 14.69
CA ALA A 451 7.09 7.79 13.24
C ALA A 451 5.75 8.17 12.57
N PHE A 452 5.85 8.79 11.42
CA PHE A 452 4.74 9.03 10.51
C PHE A 452 5.21 8.99 9.05
N ALA A 453 4.30 8.71 8.12
CA ALA A 453 4.66 8.70 6.71
C ALA A 453 4.54 10.10 6.09
N TYR A 454 5.52 10.46 5.22
CA TYR A 454 5.63 11.77 4.62
C TYR A 454 6.27 11.70 3.24
N GLY A 455 5.49 11.96 2.19
CA GLY A 455 5.96 11.97 0.80
C GLY A 455 6.46 10.61 0.34
N ILE A 456 6.89 10.49 -0.90
CA ILE A 456 7.04 11.50 -1.96
C ILE A 456 5.87 11.48 -2.96
N GLY A 457 4.88 10.59 -2.77
CA GLY A 457 3.67 10.53 -3.56
C GLY A 457 2.74 11.73 -3.34
N GLY A 458 1.60 11.72 -4.02
CA GLY A 458 0.55 12.73 -3.80
C GLY A 458 0.83 14.11 -4.43
N MET A 459 1.89 14.24 -5.23
CA MET A 459 2.15 15.49 -5.96
C MET A 459 1.04 15.79 -6.98
N PRO A 460 0.57 17.05 -7.07
CA PRO A 460 -0.46 17.41 -8.05
C PRO A 460 0.00 17.16 -9.49
N LYS A 461 -0.82 16.40 -10.23
CA LYS A 461 -0.62 16.16 -11.67
C LYS A 461 -1.18 17.34 -12.46
N ASN A 462 -0.40 17.90 -13.35
CA ASN A 462 -0.89 18.83 -14.36
C ASN A 462 -1.55 18.06 -15.53
N ASP A 463 -2.12 18.79 -16.50
CA ASP A 463 -2.81 18.17 -17.64
C ASP A 463 -1.84 17.37 -18.53
N GLU A 464 -0.62 17.86 -18.70
CA GLU A 464 0.42 17.16 -19.47
C GLU A 464 0.83 15.84 -18.81
N ASP A 465 0.95 15.80 -17.47
CA ASP A 465 1.23 14.55 -16.74
C ASP A 465 0.11 13.52 -16.93
N ARG A 466 -1.17 13.96 -16.85
CA ARG A 466 -2.34 13.10 -17.06
C ARG A 466 -2.40 12.54 -18.49
N GLU A 467 -2.11 13.39 -19.49
CA GLU A 467 -2.07 12.99 -20.90
C GLU A 467 -0.95 11.99 -21.18
N ARG A 468 0.25 12.21 -20.62
CA ARG A 468 1.39 11.29 -20.74
C ARG A 468 1.08 9.96 -20.09
N GLU A 469 0.54 9.97 -18.87
CA GLU A 469 0.17 8.78 -18.11
C GLU A 469 -0.89 7.95 -18.87
N ALA A 470 -1.96 8.60 -19.35
CA ALA A 470 -3.02 7.95 -20.12
C ALA A 470 -2.54 7.36 -21.46
N ARG A 471 -1.49 7.94 -22.06
CA ARG A 471 -0.88 7.45 -23.30
C ARG A 471 0.04 6.27 -23.06
N LEU A 472 0.78 6.27 -21.94
CA LEU A 472 1.81 5.27 -21.63
C LEU A 472 1.25 4.02 -20.96
N PHE A 473 0.28 4.20 -20.06
CA PHE A 473 -0.18 3.14 -19.19
C PHE A 473 -1.63 2.74 -19.50
N LYS A 474 -1.85 1.45 -19.55
CA LYS A 474 -3.21 0.89 -19.64
C LYS A 474 -3.86 0.92 -18.25
N LYS A 475 -5.18 0.77 -18.19
CA LYS A 475 -5.88 0.59 -16.92
C LYS A 475 -5.29 -0.63 -16.17
N GLY A 476 -4.86 -0.42 -14.93
CA GLY A 476 -4.22 -1.46 -14.10
C GLY A 476 -2.73 -1.64 -14.42
N SER A 477 -2.06 -0.61 -14.93
CA SER A 477 -0.61 -0.56 -15.07
C SER A 477 -0.09 0.85 -14.78
N GLY A 478 1.19 0.96 -14.41
CA GLY A 478 1.89 2.21 -14.16
C GLY A 478 1.95 2.65 -12.70
N GLY A 479 1.11 2.11 -11.82
CA GLY A 479 1.14 2.36 -10.39
C GLY A 479 2.15 1.48 -9.64
N ALA A 480 2.38 1.80 -8.36
CA ALA A 480 3.05 0.92 -7.42
C ALA A 480 2.32 -0.44 -7.38
N HIS A 481 3.06 -1.55 -7.26
CA HIS A 481 2.56 -2.93 -7.31
C HIS A 481 1.96 -3.38 -8.66
N GLU A 482 1.78 -2.47 -9.62
CA GLU A 482 1.23 -2.78 -10.95
C GLU A 482 2.35 -3.12 -11.96
N PRO A 483 2.05 -3.82 -13.08
CA PRO A 483 3.00 -3.93 -14.18
C PRO A 483 3.30 -2.56 -14.80
N ASP A 484 4.48 -2.43 -15.41
CA ASP A 484 5.01 -1.18 -15.96
C ASP A 484 5.04 -0.02 -14.93
N GLU A 485 5.29 -0.32 -13.66
CA GLU A 485 5.45 0.67 -12.60
C GLU A 485 6.33 1.83 -13.07
N GLY A 486 5.81 3.06 -13.02
CA GLY A 486 6.39 4.23 -13.66
C GLY A 486 6.49 5.43 -12.73
N LEU A 487 7.71 5.90 -12.47
CA LEU A 487 7.99 7.11 -11.70
C LEU A 487 7.98 8.33 -12.62
N ASN A 488 7.01 9.24 -12.45
CA ASN A 488 7.00 10.52 -13.14
C ASN A 488 8.18 11.39 -12.65
N LEU A 489 9.19 11.55 -13.49
CA LEU A 489 10.43 12.23 -13.11
C LEU A 489 10.22 13.70 -12.74
N ARG A 490 9.27 14.41 -13.37
CA ARG A 490 8.97 15.80 -12.98
C ARG A 490 8.45 15.85 -11.55
N MET A 491 7.42 15.05 -11.26
CA MET A 491 6.80 15.00 -9.93
C MET A 491 7.79 14.53 -8.85
N TYR A 492 8.61 13.55 -9.18
CA TYR A 492 9.65 13.06 -8.28
C TYR A 492 10.65 14.16 -7.88
N PHE A 493 11.19 14.88 -8.86
CA PHE A 493 12.14 15.94 -8.56
C PHE A 493 11.50 17.10 -7.79
N GLU A 494 10.28 17.50 -8.15
CA GLU A 494 9.53 18.49 -7.37
C GLU A 494 9.31 18.04 -5.91
N ALA A 495 8.93 16.78 -5.71
CA ALA A 495 8.76 16.19 -4.39
C ALA A 495 10.07 16.21 -3.58
N MET A 496 11.19 15.81 -4.18
CA MET A 496 12.49 15.76 -3.50
C MET A 496 13.00 17.15 -3.11
N LYS A 497 12.83 18.14 -3.98
CA LYS A 497 13.16 19.55 -3.71
C LYS A 497 12.36 20.08 -2.52
N PHE A 498 11.06 19.87 -2.55
CA PHE A 498 10.16 20.25 -1.45
C PHE A 498 10.49 19.52 -0.15
N TYR A 499 10.73 18.22 -0.22
CA TYR A 499 11.11 17.42 0.95
C TYR A 499 12.38 17.97 1.61
N THR A 500 13.38 18.36 0.81
CA THR A 500 14.64 18.94 1.31
C THR A 500 14.38 20.25 2.05
N LEU A 501 13.54 21.13 1.51
CA LEU A 501 13.11 22.37 2.18
C LEU A 501 12.36 22.05 3.48
N ALA A 502 11.45 21.11 3.43
CA ALA A 502 10.63 20.72 4.57
C ALA A 502 11.48 20.18 5.75
N VAL A 503 12.50 19.37 5.46
CA VAL A 503 13.45 18.85 6.47
C VAL A 503 14.29 19.96 7.07
N ALA A 504 14.79 20.89 6.25
CA ALA A 504 15.56 22.04 6.73
C ALA A 504 14.76 22.94 7.70
N GLY A 505 13.45 23.04 7.48
CA GLY A 505 12.59 23.79 8.40
C GLY A 505 12.12 22.97 9.61
N LEU A 506 11.86 21.68 9.44
CA LEU A 506 11.55 20.75 10.53
C LEU A 506 12.66 20.74 11.58
N ASP A 507 13.92 20.81 11.16
CA ASP A 507 15.10 20.86 12.02
C ASP A 507 15.11 22.04 12.99
N LYS A 508 14.39 23.12 12.69
CA LYS A 508 14.30 24.30 13.57
C LYS A 508 13.38 24.09 14.75
N LEU A 509 12.57 23.03 14.75
CA LEU A 509 11.60 22.72 15.81
C LEU A 509 12.26 21.97 16.97
N GLU A 510 11.63 22.02 18.14
CA GLU A 510 11.98 21.20 19.30
C GLU A 510 11.28 19.84 19.18
N LEU A 511 11.98 18.84 18.62
CA LEU A 511 11.39 17.54 18.28
C LEU A 511 11.22 16.59 19.47
N SER A 512 12.02 16.77 20.52
CA SER A 512 12.10 15.85 21.68
C SER A 512 11.12 16.16 22.81
N SER A 513 10.40 17.28 22.76
CA SER A 513 9.60 17.78 23.89
C SER A 513 8.17 17.21 23.99
N PHE A 514 7.73 16.41 23.02
CA PHE A 514 6.40 15.82 23.03
C PHE A 514 6.39 14.39 23.53
N VAL A 515 5.73 14.19 24.67
CA VAL A 515 5.37 12.85 25.16
C VAL A 515 4.27 12.30 24.23
N MET A 516 4.54 11.20 23.55
CA MET A 516 3.55 10.51 22.71
C MET A 516 2.33 10.14 23.57
N GLY A 517 1.22 10.84 23.37
CA GLY A 517 -0.07 10.46 23.94
C GLY A 517 -0.60 9.19 23.26
N LYS A 518 -1.33 8.36 24.02
CA LYS A 518 -2.14 7.31 23.40
C LYS A 518 -3.24 7.99 22.56
N PRO A 519 -3.71 7.37 21.45
CA PRO A 519 -4.92 7.83 20.77
C PRO A 519 -6.05 7.94 21.81
N ILE A 520 -6.75 9.06 21.79
CA ILE A 520 -7.82 9.38 22.76
C ILE A 520 -9.04 8.50 22.48
#